data_54f1bf74178f65427f60471760e20109
#
_entry.id   54f1bf74178f65427f60471760e20109
#
_cell.length_a   1.000
_cell.length_b   1.000
_cell.length_c   1.000
_cell.angle_alpha   90.00
_cell.angle_beta   90.00
_cell.angle_gamma   90.00
#
_symmetry.space_group_name_H-M   'P 1'
#
loop_
_entity.id
_entity.type
_entity.pdbx_description
1 polymer ?
#
loop_
_entity_poly.entity_id
_entity_poly.type
_entity_poly.pdbx_seq_one_letter_code
_entity_poly.pdbx_strand_id
1 'polypeptide(L)'
;RLDGLSLHLMDTAGIRNTEDIVEGIGVEKAKKSIEHADLILFVVDALKEFEKEDEEILSLVQGKKTIVLLNKTDQETVLTKKELEEKTGLPVIAISAKEWTGIKELGEKIRELFFSGSLSFSSEIFIHSERQRVDLEEAKRALLEVRNGLRLSLSEDFLSIDLMGAYSALGRILGEEVSEDLVNEIFAKFCMGK
;
A
#
# COMPACT_ATOMS: atom_id res chain seq x y z
N ARG A 1 -11.80 -3.54 -2.86
CA ARG A 1 -11.95 -2.23 -3.54
C ARG A 1 -12.84 -1.35 -2.68
N LEU A 2 -12.42 -0.13 -2.42
CA LEU A 2 -13.18 0.87 -1.69
C LEU A 2 -13.57 1.97 -2.70
N ASP A 3 -14.82 1.98 -3.17
CA ASP A 3 -15.39 2.98 -4.09
C ASP A 3 -14.47 3.39 -5.27
N GLY A 4 -13.89 2.40 -5.94
CA GLY A 4 -12.98 2.62 -7.07
C GLY A 4 -11.49 2.69 -6.71
N LEU A 5 -11.13 2.84 -5.44
CA LEU A 5 -9.75 2.68 -4.97
C LEU A 5 -9.37 1.20 -4.94
N SER A 6 -8.27 0.87 -5.61
CA SER A 6 -7.63 -0.44 -5.45
C SER A 6 -6.71 -0.37 -4.23
N LEU A 7 -7.04 -1.11 -3.17
CA LEU A 7 -6.20 -1.23 -1.99
C LEU A 7 -5.41 -2.53 -2.09
N HIS A 8 -4.10 -2.43 -2.00
CA HIS A 8 -3.22 -3.58 -1.82
C HIS A 8 -2.91 -3.73 -0.34
N LEU A 9 -3.43 -4.79 0.28
CA LEU A 9 -3.24 -5.06 1.71
C LEU A 9 -2.03 -5.97 1.87
N MET A 10 -1.06 -5.49 2.65
CA MET A 10 0.06 -6.32 3.11
C MET A 10 -0.17 -6.63 4.59
N ASP A 11 -0.29 -7.92 4.91
CA ASP A 11 -0.34 -8.37 6.28
C ASP A 11 1.10 -8.46 6.84
N THR A 12 1.33 -7.73 7.92
CA THR A 12 2.59 -7.76 8.67
C THR A 12 2.46 -8.70 9.86
N ALA A 13 1.92 -9.91 9.66
CA ALA A 13 1.68 -10.87 10.72
C ALA A 13 2.85 -10.93 11.72
N GLY A 14 2.59 -10.54 12.97
CA GLY A 14 3.43 -10.85 14.12
C GLY A 14 4.64 -9.93 14.34
N ILE A 15 4.49 -8.60 14.41
CA ILE A 15 5.55 -7.74 14.99
C ILE A 15 5.64 -7.94 16.52
N ARG A 16 4.76 -8.73 17.11
CA ARG A 16 4.82 -9.05 18.54
C ARG A 16 5.95 -10.01 18.82
N ASN A 17 6.79 -9.64 19.78
CA ASN A 17 7.94 -10.42 20.21
C ASN A 17 7.54 -11.83 20.64
N THR A 18 8.02 -12.84 19.92
CA THR A 18 8.21 -14.17 20.45
C THR A 18 9.71 -14.47 20.43
N GLU A 19 10.19 -15.24 21.40
CA GLU A 19 11.63 -15.49 21.65
C GLU A 19 12.34 -16.36 20.59
N ASP A 20 11.76 -16.57 19.42
CA ASP A 20 12.28 -17.46 18.38
C ASP A 20 13.02 -16.72 17.25
N ILE A 21 14.15 -17.25 16.84
CA ILE A 21 15.09 -16.76 15.79
C ILE A 21 14.39 -16.52 14.43
N VAL A 22 13.25 -17.13 14.18
CA VAL A 22 12.43 -16.94 12.97
C VAL A 22 11.79 -15.55 12.92
N GLU A 23 11.66 -14.88 14.06
CA GLU A 23 11.02 -13.56 14.20
C GLU A 23 11.91 -12.39 13.82
N GLY A 24 13.22 -12.49 13.94
CA GLY A 24 14.13 -11.44 13.47
C GLY A 24 13.89 -11.11 11.98
N ILE A 25 13.61 -12.13 11.17
CA ILE A 25 13.29 -11.98 9.74
C ILE A 25 11.89 -11.34 9.56
N GLY A 26 10.94 -11.66 10.44
CA GLY A 26 9.58 -11.10 10.44
C GLY A 26 9.58 -9.61 10.77
N VAL A 27 10.33 -9.18 11.76
CA VAL A 27 10.47 -7.77 12.18
C VAL A 27 11.14 -6.92 11.10
N GLU A 28 12.21 -7.41 10.45
CA GLU A 28 12.85 -6.69 9.34
C GLU A 28 11.91 -6.57 8.13
N LYS A 29 11.19 -7.63 7.80
CA LYS A 29 10.21 -7.60 6.70
C LYS A 29 9.07 -6.63 7.01
N ALA A 30 8.60 -6.62 8.26
CA ALA A 30 7.59 -5.68 8.70
C ALA A 30 8.08 -4.22 8.66
N LYS A 31 9.31 -3.94 9.10
CA LYS A 31 9.92 -2.60 8.98
C LYS A 31 10.00 -2.15 7.53
N LYS A 32 10.45 -3.00 6.62
CA LYS A 32 10.46 -2.69 5.18
C LYS A 32 9.06 -2.44 4.63
N SER A 33 8.07 -3.22 5.04
CA SER A 33 6.67 -3.01 4.64
C SER A 33 6.14 -1.65 5.14
N ILE A 34 6.46 -1.27 6.39
CA ILE A 34 6.12 0.03 6.96
C ILE A 34 6.77 1.18 6.18
N GLU A 35 8.03 1.03 5.76
CA GLU A 35 8.74 2.04 4.98
C GLU A 35 8.08 2.35 3.65
N HIS A 36 7.53 1.34 2.99
CA HIS A 36 6.92 1.43 1.66
C HIS A 36 5.40 1.63 1.67
N ALA A 37 4.75 1.51 2.83
CA ALA A 37 3.31 1.68 2.94
C ALA A 37 2.88 3.14 2.72
N ASP A 38 1.85 3.34 1.92
CA ASP A 38 1.18 4.64 1.73
C ASP A 38 0.25 4.97 2.91
N LEU A 39 -0.26 3.94 3.59
CA LEU A 39 -1.10 4.01 4.79
C LEU A 39 -0.83 2.81 5.68
N ILE A 40 -0.78 3.05 6.97
CA ILE A 40 -0.66 2.01 8.00
C ILE A 40 -1.98 1.92 8.75
N LEU A 41 -2.49 0.71 8.88
CA LEU A 41 -3.61 0.39 9.77
C LEU A 41 -3.05 -0.33 11.00
N PHE A 42 -2.94 0.39 12.11
CA PHE A 42 -2.47 -0.17 13.37
C PHE A 42 -3.65 -0.72 14.16
N VAL A 43 -3.74 -2.04 14.29
CA VAL A 43 -4.87 -2.71 14.94
C VAL A 43 -4.55 -2.98 16.40
N VAL A 44 -5.38 -2.44 17.30
CA VAL A 44 -5.30 -2.60 18.76
C VAL A 44 -6.53 -3.36 19.24
N ASP A 45 -6.33 -4.30 20.15
CA ASP A 45 -7.41 -5.10 20.77
C ASP A 45 -8.05 -4.31 21.92
N ALA A 46 -9.33 -3.96 21.81
CA ALA A 46 -10.06 -3.21 22.82
C ALA A 46 -10.24 -3.95 24.17
N LEU A 47 -10.00 -5.27 24.19
CA LEU A 47 -10.12 -6.10 25.39
C LEU A 47 -8.84 -6.13 26.24
N LYS A 48 -7.78 -5.47 25.78
CA LYS A 48 -6.49 -5.41 26.46
C LYS A 48 -6.11 -3.97 26.77
N GLU A 49 -5.27 -3.80 27.78
CA GLU A 49 -4.59 -2.53 28.00
C GLU A 49 -3.59 -2.25 26.88
N PHE A 50 -3.26 -0.99 26.68
CA PHE A 50 -2.20 -0.58 25.74
C PHE A 50 -0.84 -0.83 26.40
N GLU A 51 -0.12 -1.81 25.88
CA GLU A 51 1.12 -2.36 26.46
C GLU A 51 2.38 -1.74 25.84
N LYS A 52 3.55 -2.05 26.41
CA LYS A 52 4.85 -1.58 25.88
C LYS A 52 5.12 -2.00 24.45
N GLU A 53 4.67 -3.19 24.07
CA GLU A 53 4.79 -3.71 22.70
C GLU A 53 4.00 -2.84 21.70
N ASP A 54 2.84 -2.33 22.10
CA ASP A 54 2.06 -1.41 21.30
C ASP A 54 2.76 -0.04 21.18
N GLU A 55 3.47 0.41 22.23
CA GLU A 55 4.29 1.63 22.21
C GLU A 55 5.49 1.48 21.26
N GLU A 56 6.11 0.31 21.22
CA GLU A 56 7.19 0.01 20.26
C GLU A 56 6.69 0.07 18.81
N ILE A 57 5.54 -0.54 18.53
CA ILE A 57 4.91 -0.45 17.21
C ILE A 57 4.55 1.00 16.88
N LEU A 58 3.99 1.74 17.84
CA LEU A 58 3.66 3.15 17.67
C LEU A 58 4.90 3.97 17.29
N SER A 59 6.05 3.68 17.88
CA SER A 59 7.32 4.35 17.56
C SER A 59 7.78 4.10 16.12
N LEU A 60 7.54 2.89 15.60
CA LEU A 60 7.90 2.51 14.22
C LEU A 60 7.03 3.20 13.16
N VAL A 61 5.80 3.55 13.50
CA VAL A 61 4.85 4.18 12.57
C VAL A 61 4.85 5.70 12.67
N GLN A 62 5.65 6.29 13.55
CA GLN A 62 5.78 7.74 13.68
C GLN A 62 6.19 8.40 12.35
N GLY A 63 5.52 9.50 12.01
CA GLY A 63 5.77 10.24 10.76
C GLY A 63 5.16 9.61 9.51
N LYS A 64 4.49 8.46 9.63
CA LYS A 64 3.74 7.81 8.55
C LYS A 64 2.25 8.13 8.64
N LYS A 65 1.56 8.09 7.51
CA LYS A 65 0.09 8.14 7.52
C LYS A 65 -0.44 6.89 8.21
N THR A 66 -1.00 7.05 9.39
CA THR A 66 -1.45 5.93 10.23
C THR A 66 -2.86 6.18 10.74
N ILE A 67 -3.70 5.17 10.70
CA ILE A 67 -5.00 5.10 11.38
C ILE A 67 -4.92 3.97 12.39
N VAL A 68 -5.29 4.25 13.62
CA VAL A 68 -5.41 3.24 14.67
C VAL A 68 -6.81 2.65 14.63
N LEU A 69 -6.92 1.33 14.58
CA LEU A 69 -8.17 0.59 14.61
C LEU A 69 -8.33 -0.07 15.97
N LEU A 70 -9.24 0.45 16.79
CA LEU A 70 -9.62 -0.18 18.05
C LEU A 70 -10.64 -1.28 17.74
N ASN A 71 -10.17 -2.53 17.71
CA ASN A 71 -10.98 -3.68 17.27
C ASN A 71 -11.62 -4.41 18.47
N LYS A 72 -12.65 -5.20 18.18
CA LYS A 72 -13.48 -5.96 19.13
C LYS A 72 -14.39 -5.10 20.01
N THR A 73 -14.84 -3.96 19.51
CA THR A 73 -15.72 -3.05 20.25
C THR A 73 -17.17 -3.56 20.37
N ASP A 74 -17.46 -4.75 19.88
CA ASP A 74 -18.70 -5.52 20.11
C ASP A 74 -18.74 -6.19 21.50
N GLN A 75 -17.64 -6.14 22.26
CA GLN A 75 -17.50 -6.74 23.57
C GLN A 75 -17.29 -5.64 24.64
N GLU A 76 -17.28 -6.04 25.92
CA GLU A 76 -16.96 -5.13 27.02
C GLU A 76 -15.47 -4.74 26.95
N THR A 77 -15.20 -3.46 26.62
CA THR A 77 -13.87 -2.96 26.34
C THR A 77 -13.14 -2.50 27.60
N VAL A 78 -11.84 -2.82 27.68
CA VAL A 78 -10.91 -2.30 28.71
C VAL A 78 -10.33 -0.96 28.26
N LEU A 79 -10.05 -0.82 26.96
CA LEU A 79 -9.47 0.38 26.39
C LEU A 79 -10.53 1.16 25.57
N THR A 80 -10.63 2.46 25.79
CA THR A 80 -11.57 3.33 25.09
C THR A 80 -10.91 4.05 23.92
N LYS A 81 -11.72 4.46 22.94
CA LYS A 81 -11.26 5.27 21.79
C LYS A 81 -10.52 6.53 22.24
N LYS A 82 -11.08 7.26 23.23
CA LYS A 82 -10.52 8.51 23.71
C LYS A 82 -9.16 8.32 24.38
N GLU A 83 -9.01 7.31 25.23
CA GLU A 83 -7.73 6.98 25.87
C GLU A 83 -6.66 6.63 24.83
N LEU A 84 -7.04 5.90 23.77
CA LEU A 84 -6.13 5.51 22.72
C LEU A 84 -5.73 6.71 21.83
N GLU A 85 -6.66 7.64 21.56
CA GLU A 85 -6.35 8.92 20.88
C GLU A 85 -5.37 9.76 21.70
N GLU A 86 -5.58 9.87 23.02
CA GLU A 86 -4.68 10.60 23.93
C GLU A 86 -3.28 9.97 24.01
N LYS A 87 -3.19 8.64 24.01
CA LYS A 87 -1.92 7.91 24.07
C LYS A 87 -1.13 7.95 22.77
N THR A 88 -1.81 7.83 21.65
CA THR A 88 -1.15 7.70 20.34
C THR A 88 -0.97 9.01 19.61
N GLY A 89 -1.84 9.99 19.85
CA GLY A 89 -1.90 11.23 19.08
C GLY A 89 -2.35 11.03 17.61
N LEU A 90 -2.88 9.85 17.30
CA LEU A 90 -3.30 9.44 15.95
C LEU A 90 -4.83 9.33 15.87
N PRO A 91 -5.42 9.43 14.66
CA PRO A 91 -6.85 9.18 14.46
C PRO A 91 -7.18 7.73 14.81
N VAL A 92 -8.15 7.53 15.70
CA VAL A 92 -8.63 6.21 16.14
C VAL A 92 -10.03 5.97 15.61
N ILE A 93 -10.25 4.79 15.05
CA ILE A 93 -11.57 4.33 14.61
C ILE A 93 -11.92 3.06 15.39
N ALA A 94 -13.07 3.10 16.07
CA ALA A 94 -13.61 1.94 16.76
C ALA A 94 -14.29 1.00 15.75
N ILE A 95 -13.86 -0.26 15.73
CA ILE A 95 -14.40 -1.26 14.81
C ILE A 95 -14.73 -2.56 15.53
N SER A 96 -15.63 -3.34 14.94
CA SER A 96 -15.70 -4.78 15.17
C SER A 96 -15.55 -5.48 13.81
N ALA A 97 -14.42 -6.15 13.63
CA ALA A 97 -14.20 -6.95 12.42
C ALA A 97 -15.20 -8.11 12.33
N LYS A 98 -15.67 -8.63 13.47
CA LYS A 98 -16.65 -9.70 13.56
C LYS A 98 -18.05 -9.23 13.10
N GLU A 99 -18.49 -8.08 13.62
CA GLU A 99 -19.83 -7.53 13.34
C GLU A 99 -19.85 -6.53 12.18
N TRP A 100 -18.70 -6.31 11.53
CA TRP A 100 -18.51 -5.38 10.41
C TRP A 100 -18.90 -3.93 10.74
N THR A 101 -18.86 -3.53 12.00
CA THR A 101 -19.12 -2.15 12.45
C THR A 101 -17.86 -1.29 12.32
N GLY A 102 -18.03 0.03 12.09
CA GLY A 102 -16.92 0.98 11.93
C GLY A 102 -16.21 0.94 10.56
N ILE A 103 -16.46 -0.06 9.72
CA ILE A 103 -15.79 -0.23 8.41
C ILE A 103 -16.13 0.92 7.46
N LYS A 104 -17.37 1.45 7.52
CA LYS A 104 -17.75 2.61 6.72
C LYS A 104 -16.98 3.86 7.14
N GLU A 105 -16.84 4.12 8.45
CA GLU A 105 -16.05 5.23 9.00
C GLU A 105 -14.57 5.11 8.57
N LEU A 106 -14.02 3.90 8.64
CA LEU A 106 -12.67 3.63 8.13
C LEU A 106 -12.53 3.99 6.65
N GLY A 107 -13.49 3.58 5.81
CA GLY A 107 -13.50 3.93 4.40
C GLY A 107 -13.55 5.43 4.14
N GLU A 108 -14.38 6.15 4.88
CA GLU A 108 -14.49 7.61 4.82
C GLU A 108 -13.17 8.27 5.26
N LYS A 109 -12.54 7.78 6.32
CA LYS A 109 -11.27 8.31 6.82
C LYS A 109 -10.10 8.06 5.85
N ILE A 110 -10.03 6.88 5.26
CA ILE A 110 -9.05 6.58 4.19
C ILE A 110 -9.26 7.57 3.03
N ARG A 111 -10.50 7.78 2.63
CA ARG A 111 -10.83 8.73 1.55
C ARG A 111 -10.40 10.15 1.90
N GLU A 112 -10.69 10.62 3.11
CA GLU A 112 -10.27 11.94 3.59
C GLU A 112 -8.74 12.11 3.54
N LEU A 113 -7.97 11.11 3.97
CA LEU A 113 -6.51 11.16 3.99
C LEU A 113 -5.87 11.21 2.60
N PHE A 114 -6.52 10.64 1.60
CA PHE A 114 -5.97 10.59 0.24
C PHE A 114 -6.67 11.56 -0.73
N PHE A 115 -7.86 12.04 -0.39
CA PHE A 115 -8.67 12.90 -1.25
C PHE A 115 -9.04 14.23 -0.56
N SER A 116 -8.17 14.77 0.29
CA SER A 116 -8.37 16.07 0.94
C SER A 116 -8.33 17.23 -0.07
N GLY A 117 -9.30 17.26 -0.94
CA GLY A 117 -9.61 18.32 -1.89
C GLY A 117 -10.96 18.01 -2.51
N SER A 118 -11.88 18.95 -2.51
CA SER A 118 -13.27 18.86 -2.99
C SER A 118 -13.44 17.83 -4.11
N LEU A 119 -14.06 16.69 -3.79
CA LEU A 119 -14.55 15.75 -4.79
C LEU A 119 -15.69 16.40 -5.60
N SER A 120 -15.34 17.21 -6.56
CA SER A 120 -16.15 17.30 -7.76
C SER A 120 -15.91 16.01 -8.53
N PHE A 121 -16.95 15.27 -8.84
CA PHE A 121 -16.93 14.11 -9.74
C PHE A 121 -16.61 14.55 -11.18
N SER A 122 -15.50 15.22 -11.38
CA SER A 122 -14.87 15.35 -12.68
C SER A 122 -13.90 14.19 -12.80
N SER A 123 -13.91 13.54 -13.94
CA SER A 123 -13.09 12.38 -14.30
C SER A 123 -11.56 12.66 -14.32
N GLU A 124 -11.09 13.50 -13.42
CA GLU A 124 -9.69 13.81 -13.27
C GLU A 124 -9.02 12.76 -12.39
N ILE A 125 -8.05 12.10 -12.95
CA ILE A 125 -7.23 11.10 -12.27
C ILE A 125 -6.26 11.87 -11.36
N PHE A 126 -6.44 11.76 -10.04
CA PHE A 126 -5.51 12.34 -9.07
C PHE A 126 -4.41 11.34 -8.71
N ILE A 127 -3.16 11.77 -8.86
CA ILE A 127 -1.99 11.04 -8.40
C ILE A 127 -1.71 11.50 -6.96
N HIS A 128 -1.90 10.60 -5.98
CA HIS A 128 -1.85 10.97 -4.56
C HIS A 128 -0.50 10.68 -3.89
N SER A 129 0.35 9.90 -4.52
CA SER A 129 1.64 9.47 -3.98
C SER A 129 2.76 9.96 -4.88
N GLU A 130 3.81 10.53 -4.28
CA GLU A 130 5.02 10.92 -5.01
C GLU A 130 5.63 9.72 -5.73
N ARG A 131 5.56 8.53 -5.12
CA ARG A 131 5.99 7.28 -5.75
C ARG A 131 5.22 6.99 -7.03
N GLN A 132 3.89 7.06 -6.99
CA GLN A 132 3.04 6.84 -8.18
C GLN A 132 3.31 7.88 -9.27
N ARG A 133 3.60 9.11 -8.88
CA ARG A 133 4.00 10.17 -9.84
C ARG A 133 5.30 9.81 -10.55
N VAL A 134 6.30 9.36 -9.79
CA VAL A 134 7.60 8.94 -10.35
C VAL A 134 7.42 7.75 -11.28
N ASP A 135 6.67 6.71 -10.87
CA ASP A 135 6.39 5.54 -11.71
C ASP A 135 5.64 5.91 -13.00
N LEU A 136 4.67 6.84 -12.94
CA LEU A 136 3.97 7.32 -14.14
C LEU A 136 4.88 8.11 -15.08
N GLU A 137 5.77 8.94 -14.55
CA GLU A 137 6.76 9.66 -15.36
C GLU A 137 7.74 8.69 -16.02
N GLU A 138 8.16 7.65 -15.32
CA GLU A 138 9.00 6.58 -15.86
C GLU A 138 8.29 5.84 -17.00
N ALA A 139 7.05 5.39 -16.77
CA ALA A 139 6.23 4.74 -17.80
C ALA A 139 6.04 5.63 -19.04
N LYS A 140 5.71 6.91 -18.81
CA LYS A 140 5.57 7.89 -19.90
C LYS A 140 6.86 8.04 -20.70
N ARG A 141 8.02 8.15 -20.05
CA ARG A 141 9.32 8.26 -20.72
C ARG A 141 9.59 7.03 -21.59
N ALA A 142 9.43 5.82 -21.03
CA ALA A 142 9.63 4.58 -21.74
C ALA A 142 8.70 4.47 -22.99
N LEU A 143 7.42 4.81 -22.87
CA LEU A 143 6.50 4.84 -24.01
C LEU A 143 6.87 5.88 -25.07
N LEU A 144 7.46 7.00 -24.67
CA LEU A 144 7.98 7.98 -25.62
C LEU A 144 9.17 7.43 -26.41
N GLU A 145 10.05 6.64 -25.77
CA GLU A 145 11.16 5.97 -26.46
C GLU A 145 10.64 4.89 -27.43
N VAL A 146 9.66 4.08 -27.04
CA VAL A 146 8.98 3.16 -27.99
C VAL A 146 8.46 3.91 -29.21
N ARG A 147 7.76 5.03 -29.01
CA ARG A 147 7.23 5.84 -30.11
C ARG A 147 8.33 6.39 -31.00
N ASN A 148 9.43 6.85 -30.43
CA ASN A 148 10.59 7.36 -31.19
C ASN A 148 11.27 6.23 -31.95
N GLY A 149 11.46 5.06 -31.33
CA GLY A 149 12.02 3.88 -31.96
C GLY A 149 11.20 3.41 -33.17
N LEU A 150 9.86 3.41 -33.05
CA LEU A 150 8.96 3.11 -34.17
C LEU A 150 9.14 4.08 -35.34
N ARG A 151 9.30 5.38 -35.05
CA ARG A 151 9.55 6.39 -36.11
C ARG A 151 10.89 6.20 -36.83
N LEU A 152 11.89 5.69 -36.10
CA LEU A 152 13.22 5.41 -36.60
C LEU A 152 13.34 4.01 -37.21
N SER A 153 12.25 3.23 -37.25
CA SER A 153 12.21 1.85 -37.73
C SER A 153 13.24 0.95 -37.05
N LEU A 154 13.41 1.15 -35.72
CA LEU A 154 14.27 0.29 -34.91
C LEU A 154 13.67 -1.14 -34.84
N SER A 155 14.54 -2.13 -34.60
CA SER A 155 14.09 -3.52 -34.47
C SER A 155 13.20 -3.71 -33.26
N GLU A 156 12.33 -4.72 -33.32
CA GLU A 156 11.37 -5.04 -32.27
C GLU A 156 12.04 -5.34 -30.92
N ASP A 157 13.27 -5.87 -30.94
CA ASP A 157 14.05 -6.16 -29.74
C ASP A 157 14.34 -4.90 -28.90
N PHE A 158 14.68 -3.79 -29.56
CA PHE A 158 14.89 -2.51 -28.84
C PHE A 158 13.59 -1.93 -28.30
N LEU A 159 12.51 -2.03 -29.08
CA LEU A 159 11.19 -1.52 -28.66
C LEU A 159 10.62 -2.30 -27.49
N SER A 160 10.89 -3.60 -27.43
CA SER A 160 10.41 -4.46 -26.34
C SER A 160 11.04 -4.12 -24.98
N ILE A 161 12.30 -3.70 -24.95
CA ILE A 161 12.97 -3.27 -23.71
C ILE A 161 12.25 -2.07 -23.10
N ASP A 162 11.98 -1.04 -23.89
CA ASP A 162 11.30 0.16 -23.43
C ASP A 162 9.83 -0.12 -23.06
N LEU A 163 9.16 -0.98 -23.82
CA LEU A 163 7.79 -1.39 -23.54
C LEU A 163 7.70 -2.14 -22.21
N MET A 164 8.66 -3.02 -21.93
CA MET A 164 8.77 -3.72 -20.64
C MET A 164 9.05 -2.76 -19.48
N GLY A 165 9.89 -1.75 -19.71
CA GLY A 165 10.12 -0.68 -18.72
C GLY A 165 8.82 0.06 -18.36
N ALA A 166 8.02 0.41 -19.36
CA ALA A 166 6.71 1.04 -19.16
C ALA A 166 5.74 0.11 -18.40
N TYR A 167 5.68 -1.16 -18.78
CA TYR A 167 4.83 -2.16 -18.13
C TYR A 167 5.19 -2.36 -16.66
N SER A 168 6.49 -2.50 -16.37
CA SER A 168 6.99 -2.64 -15.00
C SER A 168 6.67 -1.42 -14.13
N ALA A 169 6.84 -0.21 -14.66
CA ALA A 169 6.50 1.02 -13.95
C ALA A 169 4.99 1.11 -13.64
N LEU A 170 4.14 0.73 -14.58
CA LEU A 170 2.68 0.69 -14.37
C LEU A 170 2.28 -0.42 -13.39
N GLY A 171 2.94 -1.58 -13.43
CA GLY A 171 2.73 -2.69 -12.49
C GLY A 171 3.00 -2.25 -11.05
N ARG A 172 4.11 -1.52 -10.80
CA ARG A 172 4.41 -0.97 -9.47
C ARG A 172 3.32 -0.04 -8.93
N ILE A 173 2.63 0.71 -9.78
CA ILE A 173 1.50 1.57 -9.38
C ILE A 173 0.32 0.72 -8.91
N LEU A 174 0.08 -0.41 -9.58
CA LEU A 174 -1.00 -1.34 -9.24
C LEU A 174 -0.65 -2.26 -8.07
N GLY A 175 0.62 -2.28 -7.63
CA GLY A 175 1.13 -3.22 -6.64
C GLY A 175 1.31 -4.63 -7.21
N GLU A 176 1.40 -4.76 -8.52
CA GLU A 176 1.67 -6.03 -9.21
C GLU A 176 3.19 -6.16 -9.44
N GLU A 177 3.77 -7.25 -8.94
CA GLU A 177 5.12 -7.64 -9.35
C GLU A 177 5.05 -8.20 -10.77
N VAL A 178 5.83 -7.62 -11.67
CA VAL A 178 5.99 -8.18 -13.02
C VAL A 178 6.72 -9.50 -12.87
N SER A 179 6.02 -10.61 -13.07
CA SER A 179 6.63 -11.92 -12.98
C SER A 179 7.70 -12.08 -14.05
N GLU A 180 8.86 -12.65 -13.69
CA GLU A 180 9.92 -13.01 -14.65
C GLU A 180 9.39 -13.90 -15.77
N ASP A 181 8.37 -14.70 -15.49
CA ASP A 181 7.72 -15.56 -16.48
C ASP A 181 7.06 -14.78 -17.61
N LEU A 182 6.40 -13.66 -17.32
CA LEU A 182 5.78 -12.80 -18.33
C LEU A 182 6.85 -12.12 -19.20
N VAL A 183 7.94 -11.68 -18.59
CA VAL A 183 9.10 -11.12 -19.27
C VAL A 183 9.67 -12.14 -20.25
N ASN A 184 9.90 -13.36 -19.78
CA ASN A 184 10.43 -14.46 -20.58
C ASN A 184 9.47 -14.88 -21.71
N GLU A 185 8.16 -14.88 -21.47
CA GLU A 185 7.16 -15.20 -22.48
C GLU A 185 7.11 -14.15 -23.59
N ILE A 186 7.21 -12.87 -23.26
CA ILE A 186 7.27 -11.78 -24.24
C ILE A 186 8.54 -11.92 -25.08
N PHE A 187 9.71 -12.08 -24.46
CA PHE A 187 10.96 -12.28 -25.20
C PHE A 187 10.94 -13.55 -26.08
N ALA A 188 10.39 -14.66 -25.57
CA ALA A 188 10.27 -15.89 -26.35
C ALA A 188 9.37 -15.73 -27.58
N LYS A 189 8.29 -14.97 -27.49
CA LYS A 189 7.37 -14.72 -28.62
C LYS A 189 7.92 -13.73 -29.63
N PHE A 190 8.66 -12.71 -29.20
CA PHE A 190 9.26 -11.71 -30.10
C PHE A 190 10.56 -12.20 -30.73
N CYS A 191 11.37 -13.04 -30.07
CA CYS A 191 12.61 -13.58 -30.65
C CYS A 191 12.41 -14.77 -31.60
N MET A 192 11.19 -15.30 -31.76
CA MET A 192 10.90 -16.44 -32.63
C MET A 192 10.47 -16.03 -34.05
N GLY A 193 10.66 -14.78 -34.43
CA GLY A 193 10.33 -14.24 -35.76
C GLY A 193 11.49 -14.27 -36.76
N LYS A 194 12.27 -15.37 -36.83
CA LYS A 194 13.17 -15.69 -37.93
C LYS A 194 13.02 -17.12 -38.35
#